data_ecde53fb25ee597c0ee15fa9bbb31679
#
_entry.id   ecde53fb25ee597c0ee15fa9bbb31679
#
_cell.length_a   1.000
_cell.length_b   1.000
_cell.length_c   1.000
_cell.angle_alpha   90.00
_cell.angle_beta   90.00
_cell.angle_gamma   90.00
#
_symmetry.space_group_name_H-M   'P 1'
#
loop_
_entity.id
_entity.type
_entity.pdbx_description
1 polymer ?
#
loop_
_entity_poly.entity_id
_entity_poly.type
_entity_poly.pdbx_seq_one_letter_code
_entity_poly.pdbx_strand_id
1 'polypeptide(L)'
;MSLSSKEYFIRETGKSIKRNGIMSFASISTVAVSLLVLGMFLLMYLNTDNLAKYLESQVEMTVYLEDTATGEEVADIREKLKKMEGVVKVTEVTKAMAMDRFKNRLGDQATLLKALGKDNPFPFSFEVQVDKPERIKALASQVEHWPKVETAKFGQEVVEHLFSLTRVLRLGGAVLIVFLCFATLFIIINTIRLTVFARRREVVIMKYVGATDWFIRWPFMLEGMTLGLGGAIIACAIVDLIYVSLSGRLHTTFAFFPILQSWPTLLYADLFILACGTLIGALGSYLSLKKFLRV
;
A
#
# COMPACT_ATOMS: atom_id res chain seq x y z
N MET A 1 -32.89 -14.75 -18.37
CA MET A 1 -32.13 -14.76 -19.63
C MET A 1 -31.83 -16.21 -20.01
N SER A 2 -32.27 -16.64 -21.19
CA SER A 2 -31.99 -18.00 -21.67
C SER A 2 -30.49 -18.20 -21.97
N LEU A 3 -29.98 -19.43 -21.88
CA LEU A 3 -28.59 -19.76 -22.20
C LEU A 3 -28.20 -19.28 -23.61
N SER A 4 -29.10 -19.40 -24.58
CA SER A 4 -28.94 -18.91 -25.96
C SER A 4 -28.68 -17.39 -26.08
N SER A 5 -29.27 -16.58 -25.18
CA SER A 5 -29.06 -15.13 -25.18
C SER A 5 -27.65 -14.76 -24.67
N LYS A 6 -27.10 -15.49 -23.69
CA LYS A 6 -25.76 -15.24 -23.17
C LYS A 6 -24.69 -15.57 -24.21
N GLU A 7 -24.84 -16.69 -24.89
CA GLU A 7 -23.94 -17.12 -25.96
C GLU A 7 -23.93 -16.12 -27.12
N TYR A 8 -25.11 -15.62 -27.52
CA TYR A 8 -25.24 -14.58 -28.52
C TYR A 8 -24.43 -13.31 -28.13
N PHE A 9 -24.58 -12.83 -26.90
CA PHE A 9 -23.89 -11.60 -26.47
C PHE A 9 -22.36 -11.76 -26.44
N ILE A 10 -21.84 -12.90 -25.95
CA ILE A 10 -20.41 -13.18 -25.92
C ILE A 10 -19.83 -13.22 -27.34
N ARG A 11 -20.53 -13.92 -28.26
CA ARG A 11 -20.12 -14.03 -29.65
C ARG A 11 -20.15 -12.68 -30.37
N GLU A 12 -21.16 -11.87 -30.10
CA GLU A 12 -21.32 -10.52 -30.67
C GLU A 12 -20.23 -9.57 -30.17
N THR A 13 -19.89 -9.61 -28.88
CA THR A 13 -18.79 -8.85 -28.29
C THR A 13 -17.45 -9.21 -28.94
N GLY A 14 -17.16 -10.51 -29.10
CA GLY A 14 -15.93 -10.98 -29.76
C GLY A 14 -15.81 -10.49 -31.21
N LYS A 15 -16.92 -10.52 -31.98
CA LYS A 15 -16.96 -10.00 -33.36
C LYS A 15 -16.73 -8.48 -33.38
N SER A 16 -17.32 -7.75 -32.44
CA SER A 16 -17.17 -6.29 -32.33
C SER A 16 -15.71 -5.89 -32.10
N ILE A 17 -15.03 -6.53 -31.13
CA ILE A 17 -13.63 -6.29 -30.81
C ILE A 17 -12.74 -6.58 -32.05
N LYS A 18 -12.99 -7.69 -32.76
CA LYS A 18 -12.21 -8.05 -33.93
C LYS A 18 -12.44 -7.07 -35.10
N ARG A 19 -13.67 -6.62 -35.31
CA ARG A 19 -14.02 -5.68 -36.39
C ARG A 19 -13.44 -4.27 -36.16
N ASN A 20 -13.33 -3.86 -34.91
CA ASN A 20 -12.75 -2.58 -34.49
C ASN A 20 -11.36 -2.76 -33.86
N GLY A 21 -10.53 -3.67 -34.39
CA GLY A 21 -9.30 -4.14 -33.76
C GLY A 21 -8.33 -3.02 -33.31
N ILE A 22 -8.08 -2.03 -34.17
CA ILE A 22 -7.18 -0.90 -33.85
C ILE A 22 -7.69 -0.10 -32.66
N MET A 23 -9.00 0.21 -32.64
CA MET A 23 -9.62 1.00 -31.57
C MET A 23 -9.67 0.23 -30.25
N SER A 24 -10.01 -1.06 -30.32
CA SER A 24 -9.97 -1.97 -29.17
C SER A 24 -8.56 -2.14 -28.60
N PHE A 25 -7.56 -2.31 -29.47
CA PHE A 25 -6.15 -2.41 -29.07
C PHE A 25 -5.68 -1.12 -28.39
N ALA A 26 -5.94 0.05 -28.98
CA ALA A 26 -5.61 1.33 -28.36
C ALA A 26 -6.25 1.49 -26.98
N SER A 27 -7.53 1.10 -26.84
CA SER A 27 -8.24 1.16 -25.56
C SER A 27 -7.67 0.20 -24.53
N ILE A 28 -7.44 -1.07 -24.90
CA ILE A 28 -6.83 -2.07 -24.00
C ILE A 28 -5.45 -1.60 -23.55
N SER A 29 -4.62 -1.08 -24.47
CA SER A 29 -3.27 -0.59 -24.15
C SER A 29 -3.33 0.59 -23.17
N THR A 30 -4.23 1.55 -23.38
CA THR A 30 -4.35 2.70 -22.48
C THR A 30 -4.88 2.29 -21.12
N VAL A 31 -5.87 1.40 -21.08
CA VAL A 31 -6.39 0.83 -19.81
C VAL A 31 -5.28 0.06 -19.10
N ALA A 32 -4.51 -0.76 -19.83
CA ALA A 32 -3.39 -1.52 -19.27
C ALA A 32 -2.34 -0.61 -18.64
N VAL A 33 -1.93 0.47 -19.33
CA VAL A 33 -0.96 1.44 -18.77
C VAL A 33 -1.52 2.12 -17.53
N SER A 34 -2.78 2.55 -17.54
CA SER A 34 -3.40 3.19 -16.37
C SER A 34 -3.48 2.24 -15.18
N LEU A 35 -3.89 0.98 -15.41
CA LEU A 35 -3.98 -0.03 -14.35
C LEU A 35 -2.60 -0.53 -13.91
N LEU A 36 -1.59 -0.53 -14.79
CA LEU A 36 -0.20 -0.81 -14.43
C LEU A 36 0.31 0.25 -13.43
N VAL A 37 0.12 1.52 -13.74
CA VAL A 37 0.53 2.60 -12.83
C VAL A 37 -0.23 2.48 -11.50
N LEU A 38 -1.53 2.19 -11.52
CA LEU A 38 -2.33 1.93 -10.33
C LEU A 38 -1.76 0.76 -9.52
N GLY A 39 -1.45 -0.37 -10.17
CA GLY A 39 -0.88 -1.56 -9.54
C GLY A 39 0.49 -1.30 -8.91
N MET A 40 1.37 -0.60 -9.62
CA MET A 40 2.68 -0.20 -9.08
C MET A 40 2.55 0.71 -7.86
N PHE A 41 1.62 1.67 -7.89
CA PHE A 41 1.34 2.52 -6.74
C PHE A 41 0.74 1.75 -5.57
N LEU A 42 -0.16 0.81 -5.83
CA LEU A 42 -0.73 -0.06 -4.81
C LEU A 42 0.36 -0.89 -4.12
N LEU A 43 1.23 -1.53 -4.89
CA LEU A 43 2.35 -2.29 -4.34
C LEU A 43 3.35 -1.41 -3.59
N MET A 44 3.67 -0.24 -4.12
CA MET A 44 4.51 0.74 -3.42
C MET A 44 3.89 1.17 -2.08
N TYR A 45 2.59 1.44 -2.07
CA TYR A 45 1.85 1.77 -0.85
C TYR A 45 1.91 0.64 0.19
N LEU A 46 1.61 -0.60 -0.23
CA LEU A 46 1.63 -1.77 0.66
C LEU A 46 3.03 -2.04 1.24
N ASN A 47 4.07 -1.90 0.42
CA ASN A 47 5.45 -2.07 0.88
C ASN A 47 5.89 -0.94 1.82
N THR A 48 5.50 0.31 1.54
CA THR A 48 5.80 1.45 2.41
C THR A 48 5.07 1.32 3.75
N ASP A 49 3.81 0.87 3.74
CA ASP A 49 3.05 0.64 4.98
C ASP A 49 3.65 -0.51 5.81
N ASN A 50 4.10 -1.57 5.14
CA ASN A 50 4.81 -2.68 5.81
C ASN A 50 6.17 -2.24 6.39
N LEU A 51 6.94 -1.46 5.63
CA LEU A 51 8.19 -0.90 6.10
C LEU A 51 7.97 0.04 7.29
N ALA A 52 6.95 0.90 7.23
CA ALA A 52 6.59 1.76 8.34
C ALA A 52 6.28 0.92 9.60
N LYS A 53 5.42 -0.10 9.49
CA LYS A 53 5.10 -1.01 10.61
C LYS A 53 6.34 -1.74 11.15
N TYR A 54 7.24 -2.17 10.26
CA TYR A 54 8.49 -2.80 10.68
C TYR A 54 9.39 -1.83 11.44
N LEU A 55 9.58 -0.61 10.92
CA LEU A 55 10.36 0.42 11.60
C LEU A 55 9.68 0.86 12.91
N GLU A 56 8.36 0.98 12.90
CA GLU A 56 7.56 1.26 14.09
C GLU A 56 7.76 0.19 15.18
N SER A 57 7.84 -1.09 14.81
CA SER A 57 8.11 -2.18 15.74
C SER A 57 9.51 -2.16 16.33
N GLN A 58 10.45 -1.43 15.71
CA GLN A 58 11.81 -1.23 16.17
C GLN A 58 11.96 0.05 17.02
N VAL A 59 10.92 0.88 17.10
CA VAL A 59 10.95 2.10 17.89
C VAL A 59 10.78 1.73 19.36
N GLU A 60 11.87 1.90 20.11
CA GLU A 60 11.93 1.68 21.54
C GLU A 60 12.09 3.03 22.25
N MET A 61 11.42 3.18 23.38
CA MET A 61 11.68 4.26 24.32
C MET A 61 12.76 3.78 25.30
N THR A 62 13.85 4.54 25.42
CA THR A 62 14.86 4.31 26.43
C THR A 62 14.63 5.25 27.61
N VAL A 63 14.32 4.67 28.76
CA VAL A 63 14.15 5.38 30.02
C VAL A 63 15.44 5.31 30.80
N TYR A 64 16.14 6.41 30.91
CA TYR A 64 17.39 6.52 31.66
C TYR A 64 17.07 6.84 33.12
N LEU A 65 17.73 6.14 34.03
CA LEU A 65 17.59 6.37 35.45
C LEU A 65 18.75 7.19 36.01
N GLU A 66 18.44 7.94 37.07
CA GLU A 66 19.48 8.60 37.83
C GLU A 66 20.44 7.59 38.44
N ASP A 67 21.74 7.93 38.53
CA ASP A 67 22.74 7.10 39.16
C ASP A 67 22.49 6.86 40.67
N THR A 68 21.66 7.70 41.27
CA THR A 68 21.25 7.62 42.68
C THR A 68 20.13 6.61 42.95
N ALA A 69 19.54 6.01 41.91
CA ALA A 69 18.41 5.08 42.04
C ALA A 69 18.83 3.80 42.77
N THR A 70 18.14 3.42 43.82
CA THR A 70 18.33 2.18 44.57
C THR A 70 17.73 0.99 43.83
N GLY A 71 18.18 -0.23 44.20
CA GLY A 71 17.66 -1.46 43.58
C GLY A 71 16.12 -1.63 43.75
N GLU A 72 15.56 -1.17 44.86
CA GLU A 72 14.12 -1.21 45.12
C GLU A 72 13.36 -0.21 44.19
N GLU A 73 13.90 1.00 44.03
CA GLU A 73 13.31 2.01 43.12
C GLU A 73 13.38 1.55 41.66
N VAL A 74 14.48 0.92 41.24
CA VAL A 74 14.61 0.31 39.91
C VAL A 74 13.54 -0.76 39.69
N ALA A 75 13.31 -1.64 40.69
CA ALA A 75 12.29 -2.68 40.61
C ALA A 75 10.85 -2.09 40.54
N ASP A 76 10.58 -1.03 41.30
CA ASP A 76 9.27 -0.33 41.29
C ASP A 76 9.00 0.32 39.93
N ILE A 77 10.00 1.01 39.36
CA ILE A 77 9.89 1.61 38.03
C ILE A 77 9.63 0.53 36.97
N ARG A 78 10.34 -0.61 37.02
CA ARG A 78 10.12 -1.73 36.11
C ARG A 78 8.68 -2.24 36.15
N GLU A 79 8.14 -2.46 37.36
CA GLU A 79 6.79 -2.94 37.53
C GLU A 79 5.73 -1.92 37.06
N LYS A 80 5.99 -0.63 37.29
CA LYS A 80 5.14 0.46 36.78
C LYS A 80 5.17 0.49 35.26
N LEU A 81 6.34 0.40 34.62
CA LEU A 81 6.48 0.35 33.16
C LEU A 81 5.74 -0.83 32.54
N LYS A 82 5.83 -2.04 33.15
CA LYS A 82 5.12 -3.22 32.67
C LYS A 82 3.60 -3.11 32.75
N LYS A 83 3.09 -2.36 33.73
CA LYS A 83 1.65 -2.16 33.94
C LYS A 83 1.05 -1.03 33.11
N MET A 84 1.88 -0.23 32.42
CA MET A 84 1.39 0.85 31.56
C MET A 84 0.65 0.31 30.34
N GLU A 85 -0.48 0.90 30.04
CA GLU A 85 -1.24 0.58 28.84
C GLU A 85 -0.45 0.93 27.57
N GLY A 86 -0.27 -0.02 26.68
CA GLY A 86 0.47 0.14 25.43
C GLY A 86 1.95 -0.28 25.51
N VAL A 87 2.44 -0.72 26.67
CA VAL A 87 3.76 -1.31 26.80
C VAL A 87 3.70 -2.82 26.50
N VAL A 88 4.53 -3.26 25.57
CA VAL A 88 4.59 -4.67 25.12
C VAL A 88 5.71 -5.41 25.82
N LYS A 89 6.88 -4.77 25.96
CA LYS A 89 8.06 -5.38 26.53
C LYS A 89 8.91 -4.34 27.26
N VAL A 90 9.49 -4.73 28.38
CA VAL A 90 10.46 -3.93 29.15
C VAL A 90 11.72 -4.76 29.32
N THR A 91 12.83 -4.26 28.80
CA THR A 91 14.16 -4.91 28.89
C THR A 91 15.08 -4.04 29.73
N GLU A 92 15.74 -4.62 30.70
CA GLU A 92 16.74 -3.92 31.52
C GLU A 92 18.06 -3.86 30.76
N VAL A 93 18.70 -2.71 30.79
CA VAL A 93 20.02 -2.49 30.24
C VAL A 93 20.90 -1.94 31.36
N THR A 94 21.72 -2.82 31.90
CA THR A 94 22.68 -2.44 32.94
C THR A 94 23.83 -1.60 32.36
N LYS A 95 24.52 -0.83 33.21
CA LYS A 95 25.70 -0.05 32.80
C LYS A 95 26.72 -0.86 32.03
N ALA A 96 26.98 -2.13 32.45
CA ALA A 96 27.89 -3.03 31.78
C ALA A 96 27.41 -3.44 30.39
N MET A 97 26.10 -3.78 30.26
CA MET A 97 25.50 -4.13 28.97
C MET A 97 25.52 -2.96 28.02
N ALA A 98 25.24 -1.74 28.50
CA ALA A 98 25.30 -0.52 27.68
C ALA A 98 26.71 -0.30 27.12
N MET A 99 27.75 -0.45 27.96
CA MET A 99 29.14 -0.36 27.56
C MET A 99 29.51 -1.41 26.50
N ASP A 100 29.13 -2.68 26.70
CA ASP A 100 29.40 -3.76 25.74
C ASP A 100 28.70 -3.55 24.39
N ARG A 101 27.46 -3.13 24.41
CA ARG A 101 26.72 -2.77 23.17
C ARG A 101 27.41 -1.62 22.45
N PHE A 102 27.87 -0.61 23.18
CA PHE A 102 28.57 0.52 22.60
C PHE A 102 29.92 0.12 21.99
N LYS A 103 30.70 -0.73 22.68
CA LYS A 103 31.94 -1.31 22.14
C LYS A 103 31.72 -2.05 20.84
N ASN A 104 30.68 -2.89 20.79
CA ASN A 104 30.34 -3.66 19.59
C ASN A 104 29.91 -2.77 18.41
N ARG A 105 29.25 -1.63 18.69
CA ARG A 105 28.89 -0.65 17.64
C ARG A 105 30.08 0.11 17.09
N LEU A 106 31.12 0.39 17.93
CA LEU A 106 32.33 1.08 17.49
C LEU A 106 33.28 0.19 16.68
N GLY A 107 33.15 -1.13 16.77
CA GLY A 107 34.03 -2.06 16.06
C GLY A 107 35.51 -1.73 16.27
N ASP A 108 36.25 -1.49 15.20
CA ASP A 108 37.69 -1.17 15.23
C ASP A 108 38.01 0.15 15.95
N GLN A 109 37.03 1.06 16.10
CA GLN A 109 37.19 2.31 16.84
C GLN A 109 37.01 2.18 18.36
N ALA A 110 36.79 0.96 18.87
CA ALA A 110 36.64 0.71 20.31
C ALA A 110 37.86 1.17 21.15
N THR A 111 39.00 1.39 20.51
CA THR A 111 40.18 1.99 21.15
C THR A 111 39.95 3.38 21.71
N LEU A 112 38.97 4.15 21.14
CA LEU A 112 38.57 5.46 21.64
C LEU A 112 37.98 5.39 23.07
N LEU A 113 37.38 4.25 23.43
CA LEU A 113 36.86 4.03 24.79
C LEU A 113 37.91 4.02 25.86
N LYS A 114 39.20 3.72 25.53
CA LYS A 114 40.28 3.81 26.46
C LYS A 114 40.53 5.24 26.98
N ALA A 115 40.09 6.25 26.22
CA ALA A 115 40.18 7.65 26.62
C ALA A 115 39.11 8.03 27.66
N LEU A 116 38.05 7.25 27.85
CA LEU A 116 37.00 7.47 28.85
C LEU A 116 37.43 7.08 30.27
N GLY A 117 38.63 6.48 30.45
CA GLY A 117 39.11 6.06 31.75
C GLY A 117 38.48 4.76 32.24
N LYS A 118 38.50 4.57 33.58
CA LYS A 118 37.95 3.35 34.23
C LYS A 118 36.44 3.47 34.55
N ASP A 119 35.89 4.67 34.54
CA ASP A 119 34.52 4.91 34.94
C ASP A 119 33.58 4.67 33.75
N ASN A 120 32.51 3.95 33.98
CA ASN A 120 31.48 3.70 32.99
C ASN A 120 30.49 4.87 32.98
N PRO A 121 30.47 5.70 31.91
CA PRO A 121 29.61 6.87 31.86
C PRO A 121 28.13 6.55 31.50
N PHE A 122 27.84 5.29 31.20
CA PHE A 122 26.48 4.92 30.81
C PHE A 122 25.59 4.73 32.05
N PRO A 123 24.40 5.38 32.06
CA PRO A 123 23.42 5.17 33.13
C PRO A 123 22.72 3.81 32.99
N PHE A 124 22.08 3.38 34.06
CA PHE A 124 21.13 2.28 34.01
C PHE A 124 19.87 2.73 33.19
N SER A 125 19.32 1.85 32.36
CA SER A 125 18.19 2.19 31.54
C SER A 125 17.24 1.03 31.32
N PHE A 126 15.99 1.36 30.98
CA PHE A 126 15.00 0.43 30.48
C PHE A 126 14.72 0.70 29.00
N GLU A 127 14.80 -0.33 28.17
CA GLU A 127 14.28 -0.30 26.80
C GLU A 127 12.84 -0.78 26.83
N VAL A 128 11.93 0.08 26.43
CA VAL A 128 10.47 -0.14 26.49
C VAL A 128 9.92 -0.17 25.07
N GLN A 129 9.42 -1.33 24.67
CA GLN A 129 8.67 -1.50 23.41
C GLN A 129 7.20 -1.17 23.62
N VAL A 130 6.63 -0.43 22.68
CA VAL A 130 5.21 -0.03 22.71
C VAL A 130 4.42 -0.69 21.58
N ASP A 131 3.12 -0.87 21.79
CA ASP A 131 2.21 -1.44 20.80
C ASP A 131 2.00 -0.54 19.58
N LYS A 132 2.01 0.79 19.82
CA LYS A 132 1.78 1.81 18.79
C LYS A 132 2.76 2.97 18.96
N PRO A 133 3.54 3.29 17.92
CA PRO A 133 4.52 4.39 17.97
C PRO A 133 3.89 5.76 18.28
N GLU A 134 2.62 5.98 17.88
CA GLU A 134 1.92 7.22 18.17
C GLU A 134 1.77 7.49 19.67
N ARG A 135 1.76 6.42 20.48
CA ARG A 135 1.65 6.52 21.95
C ARG A 135 2.99 6.82 22.62
N ILE A 136 4.12 6.60 21.92
CA ILE A 136 5.44 6.67 22.55
C ILE A 136 5.74 8.06 23.12
N LYS A 137 5.31 9.11 22.41
CA LYS A 137 5.48 10.51 22.85
C LYS A 137 4.72 10.79 24.16
N ALA A 138 3.48 10.33 24.26
CA ALA A 138 2.67 10.49 25.45
C ALA A 138 3.22 9.66 26.62
N LEU A 139 3.63 8.42 26.36
CA LEU A 139 4.23 7.55 27.36
C LEU A 139 5.58 8.09 27.84
N ALA A 140 6.45 8.55 26.94
CA ALA A 140 7.74 9.15 27.30
C ALA A 140 7.53 10.39 28.18
N SER A 141 6.62 11.28 27.80
CA SER A 141 6.31 12.48 28.59
C SER A 141 5.73 12.13 29.97
N GLN A 142 4.95 11.05 30.08
CA GLN A 142 4.43 10.58 31.38
C GLN A 142 5.53 10.00 32.27
N VAL A 143 6.42 9.19 31.70
CA VAL A 143 7.53 8.53 32.42
C VAL A 143 8.62 9.51 32.82
N GLU A 144 8.88 10.52 32.03
CA GLU A 144 9.88 11.56 32.29
C GLU A 144 9.62 12.34 33.59
N HIS A 145 8.36 12.36 34.06
CA HIS A 145 7.99 13.02 35.31
C HIS A 145 8.07 12.08 36.54
N TRP A 146 8.51 10.83 36.37
CA TRP A 146 8.61 9.90 37.50
C TRP A 146 9.85 10.16 38.33
N PRO A 147 9.77 9.96 39.66
CA PRO A 147 10.95 10.04 40.53
C PRO A 147 12.05 9.09 40.05
N LYS A 148 13.29 9.54 40.11
CA LYS A 148 14.49 8.77 39.70
C LYS A 148 14.61 8.46 38.21
N VAL A 149 13.75 8.98 37.38
CA VAL A 149 13.92 9.00 35.92
C VAL A 149 14.64 10.28 35.53
N GLU A 150 15.81 10.16 34.90
CA GLU A 150 16.59 11.28 34.41
C GLU A 150 16.00 11.82 33.09
N THR A 151 15.69 10.92 32.18
CA THR A 151 15.08 11.28 30.87
C THR A 151 14.51 10.05 30.18
N ALA A 152 13.46 10.25 29.39
CA ALA A 152 12.88 9.23 28.52
C ALA A 152 13.07 9.64 27.06
N LYS A 153 14.00 8.96 26.35
CA LYS A 153 14.33 9.26 24.96
C LYS A 153 13.76 8.23 24.01
N PHE A 154 13.29 8.68 22.88
CA PHE A 154 12.90 7.84 21.74
C PHE A 154 13.34 8.52 20.45
N GLY A 155 13.45 7.76 19.37
CA GLY A 155 13.89 8.31 18.08
C GLY A 155 12.90 9.27 17.45
N GLN A 156 12.56 10.36 18.13
CA GLN A 156 11.49 11.31 17.76
C GLN A 156 11.63 11.84 16.32
N GLU A 157 12.81 12.26 15.92
CA GLU A 157 13.06 12.81 14.58
C GLU A 157 12.81 11.77 13.48
N VAL A 158 13.23 10.52 13.72
CA VAL A 158 13.03 9.42 12.77
C VAL A 158 11.55 9.09 12.66
N VAL A 159 10.87 9.01 13.79
CA VAL A 159 9.42 8.70 13.85
C VAL A 159 8.60 9.80 13.15
N GLU A 160 8.85 11.07 13.46
CA GLU A 160 8.11 12.18 12.85
C GLU A 160 8.35 12.27 11.33
N HIS A 161 9.57 12.03 10.86
CA HIS A 161 9.89 12.00 9.43
C HIS A 161 9.22 10.83 8.71
N LEU A 162 9.20 9.65 9.31
CA LEU A 162 8.52 8.47 8.75
C LEU A 162 7.01 8.70 8.63
N PHE A 163 6.36 9.24 9.67
CA PHE A 163 4.93 9.55 9.62
C PHE A 163 4.60 10.60 8.57
N SER A 164 5.43 11.64 8.45
CA SER A 164 5.22 12.68 7.44
C SER A 164 5.35 12.11 6.02
N LEU A 165 6.37 11.31 5.77
CA LEU A 165 6.60 10.64 4.48
C LEU A 165 5.44 9.70 4.13
N THR A 166 5.03 8.84 5.07
CA THR A 166 3.91 7.91 4.87
C THR A 166 2.62 8.65 4.58
N ARG A 167 2.36 9.76 5.27
CA ARG A 167 1.17 10.60 5.04
C ARG A 167 1.17 11.23 3.65
N VAL A 168 2.31 11.78 3.20
CA VAL A 168 2.46 12.36 1.85
C VAL A 168 2.25 11.29 0.79
N LEU A 169 2.85 10.11 0.95
CA LEU A 169 2.68 8.99 0.03
C LEU A 169 1.23 8.49 -0.01
N ARG A 170 0.55 8.38 1.13
CA ARG A 170 -0.88 8.01 1.19
C ARG A 170 -1.76 9.01 0.45
N LEU A 171 -1.62 10.31 0.75
CA LEU A 171 -2.43 11.35 0.11
C LEU A 171 -2.11 11.50 -1.37
N GLY A 172 -0.83 11.58 -1.73
CA GLY A 172 -0.39 11.68 -3.13
C GLY A 172 -0.81 10.48 -3.95
N GLY A 173 -0.62 9.26 -3.40
CA GLY A 173 -1.06 8.02 -4.03
C GLY A 173 -2.58 7.96 -4.24
N ALA A 174 -3.35 8.33 -3.21
CA ALA A 174 -4.82 8.36 -3.33
C ALA A 174 -5.29 9.33 -4.42
N VAL A 175 -4.74 10.54 -4.48
CA VAL A 175 -5.05 11.53 -5.52
C VAL A 175 -4.69 11.00 -6.90
N LEU A 176 -3.53 10.38 -7.06
CA LEU A 176 -3.10 9.80 -8.33
C LEU A 176 -4.02 8.65 -8.75
N ILE A 177 -4.38 7.74 -7.84
CA ILE A 177 -5.31 6.64 -8.11
C ILE A 177 -6.66 7.18 -8.61
N VAL A 178 -7.22 8.17 -7.93
CA VAL A 178 -8.49 8.80 -8.34
C VAL A 178 -8.36 9.42 -9.73
N PHE A 179 -7.28 10.15 -10.00
CA PHE A 179 -7.03 10.75 -11.30
C PHE A 179 -6.93 9.69 -12.42
N LEU A 180 -6.18 8.61 -12.18
CA LEU A 180 -6.05 7.51 -13.14
C LEU A 180 -7.36 6.77 -13.39
N CYS A 181 -8.17 6.56 -12.36
CA CYS A 181 -9.52 6.00 -12.50
C CYS A 181 -10.39 6.88 -13.41
N PHE A 182 -10.38 8.20 -13.20
CA PHE A 182 -11.12 9.13 -14.06
C PHE A 182 -10.61 9.13 -15.50
N ALA A 183 -9.30 9.14 -15.72
CA ALA A 183 -8.70 9.09 -17.04
C ALA A 183 -9.10 7.81 -17.78
N THR A 184 -8.99 6.65 -17.13
CA THR A 184 -9.39 5.34 -17.67
C THR A 184 -10.88 5.32 -18.03
N LEU A 185 -11.72 5.82 -17.12
CA LEU A 185 -13.17 5.92 -17.33
C LEU A 185 -13.52 6.79 -18.53
N PHE A 186 -12.85 7.94 -18.67
CA PHE A 186 -13.02 8.84 -19.80
C PHE A 186 -12.66 8.18 -21.13
N ILE A 187 -11.56 7.43 -21.17
CA ILE A 187 -11.12 6.71 -22.38
C ILE A 187 -12.14 5.64 -22.76
N ILE A 188 -12.61 4.84 -21.80
CA ILE A 188 -13.62 3.80 -22.07
C ILE A 188 -14.92 4.43 -22.55
N ILE A 189 -15.37 5.52 -21.93
CA ILE A 189 -16.58 6.25 -22.38
C ILE A 189 -16.44 6.66 -23.84
N ASN A 190 -15.31 7.25 -24.23
CA ASN A 190 -15.07 7.68 -25.60
C ASN A 190 -15.01 6.51 -26.59
N THR A 191 -14.35 5.41 -26.21
CA THR A 191 -14.27 4.20 -27.04
C THR A 191 -15.64 3.61 -27.30
N ILE A 192 -16.43 3.41 -26.25
CA ILE A 192 -17.79 2.86 -26.37
C ILE A 192 -18.69 3.81 -27.17
N ARG A 193 -18.54 5.13 -26.98
CA ARG A 193 -19.27 6.13 -27.77
C ARG A 193 -19.00 5.98 -29.28
N LEU A 194 -17.73 5.84 -29.65
CA LEU A 194 -17.33 5.66 -31.04
C LEU A 194 -17.84 4.32 -31.59
N THR A 195 -17.79 3.24 -30.81
CA THR A 195 -18.32 1.94 -31.19
C THR A 195 -19.84 2.00 -31.45
N VAL A 196 -20.61 2.62 -30.52
CA VAL A 196 -22.07 2.81 -30.69
C VAL A 196 -22.39 3.65 -31.93
N PHE A 197 -21.65 4.74 -32.14
CA PHE A 197 -21.83 5.58 -33.32
C PHE A 197 -21.52 4.81 -34.62
N ALA A 198 -20.49 4.01 -34.68
CA ALA A 198 -20.16 3.15 -35.82
C ALA A 198 -21.29 2.12 -36.11
N ARG A 199 -21.99 1.66 -35.07
CA ARG A 199 -23.08 0.67 -35.13
C ARG A 199 -24.50 1.30 -35.04
N ARG A 200 -24.62 2.61 -35.24
CA ARG A 200 -25.91 3.33 -35.08
C ARG A 200 -27.06 2.75 -35.88
N ARG A 201 -26.79 2.27 -37.11
CA ARG A 201 -27.82 1.65 -37.95
C ARG A 201 -28.37 0.35 -37.34
N GLU A 202 -27.50 -0.49 -36.81
CA GLU A 202 -27.90 -1.73 -36.12
C GLU A 202 -28.77 -1.42 -34.88
N VAL A 203 -28.37 -0.40 -34.09
CA VAL A 203 -29.15 0.06 -32.92
C VAL A 203 -30.53 0.57 -33.30
N VAL A 204 -30.63 1.35 -34.39
CA VAL A 204 -31.93 1.86 -34.90
C VAL A 204 -32.84 0.72 -35.35
N ILE A 205 -32.30 -0.27 -36.08
CA ILE A 205 -33.05 -1.46 -36.50
C ILE A 205 -33.59 -2.23 -35.28
N MET A 206 -32.74 -2.45 -34.26
CA MET A 206 -33.17 -3.12 -33.03
C MET A 206 -34.34 -2.36 -32.34
N LYS A 207 -34.29 -1.02 -32.30
CA LYS A 207 -35.39 -0.20 -31.77
C LYS A 207 -36.68 -0.37 -32.58
N TYR A 208 -36.60 -0.38 -33.90
CA TYR A 208 -37.79 -0.56 -34.77
C TYR A 208 -38.44 -1.94 -34.60
N VAL A 209 -37.66 -2.97 -34.33
CA VAL A 209 -38.16 -4.34 -34.05
C VAL A 209 -38.70 -4.47 -32.62
N GLY A 210 -38.63 -3.42 -31.78
CA GLY A 210 -39.16 -3.41 -30.41
C GLY A 210 -38.22 -3.92 -29.33
N ALA A 211 -36.91 -3.96 -29.59
CA ALA A 211 -35.95 -4.34 -28.58
C ALA A 211 -35.93 -3.32 -27.41
N THR A 212 -35.87 -3.81 -26.17
CA THR A 212 -35.78 -2.97 -24.99
C THR A 212 -34.41 -2.27 -24.93
N ASP A 213 -34.35 -1.07 -24.32
CA ASP A 213 -33.11 -0.33 -24.14
C ASP A 213 -32.04 -1.15 -23.41
N TRP A 214 -32.45 -2.02 -22.46
CA TRP A 214 -31.55 -2.90 -21.73
C TRP A 214 -30.93 -3.97 -22.63
N PHE A 215 -31.70 -4.56 -23.53
CA PHE A 215 -31.20 -5.52 -24.50
C PHE A 215 -30.19 -4.90 -25.47
N ILE A 216 -30.40 -3.64 -25.87
CA ILE A 216 -29.46 -2.90 -26.72
C ILE A 216 -28.16 -2.56 -25.99
N ARG A 217 -28.23 -2.27 -24.67
CA ARG A 217 -27.05 -1.89 -23.87
C ARG A 217 -26.12 -3.03 -23.54
N TRP A 218 -26.64 -4.24 -23.33
CA TRP A 218 -25.85 -5.40 -22.87
C TRP A 218 -24.60 -5.69 -23.71
N PRO A 219 -24.64 -5.78 -25.04
CA PRO A 219 -23.44 -6.04 -25.85
C PRO A 219 -22.33 -5.01 -25.63
N PHE A 220 -22.67 -3.74 -25.54
CA PHE A 220 -21.72 -2.66 -25.34
C PHE A 220 -21.17 -2.63 -23.90
N MET A 221 -21.97 -3.00 -22.91
CA MET A 221 -21.50 -3.17 -21.53
C MET A 221 -20.48 -4.31 -21.44
N LEU A 222 -20.76 -5.45 -22.06
CA LEU A 222 -19.84 -6.57 -22.15
C LEU A 222 -18.56 -6.18 -22.90
N GLU A 223 -18.67 -5.40 -23.97
CA GLU A 223 -17.51 -4.89 -24.71
C GLU A 223 -16.60 -4.04 -23.81
N GLY A 224 -17.16 -3.09 -23.05
CA GLY A 224 -16.36 -2.31 -22.11
C GLY A 224 -15.77 -3.13 -20.96
N MET A 225 -16.52 -4.09 -20.42
CA MET A 225 -16.00 -5.02 -19.41
C MET A 225 -14.83 -5.85 -19.96
N THR A 226 -14.92 -6.34 -21.19
CA THR A 226 -13.85 -7.13 -21.82
C THR A 226 -12.63 -6.27 -22.13
N LEU A 227 -12.79 -5.01 -22.53
CA LEU A 227 -11.69 -4.06 -22.71
C LEU A 227 -10.99 -3.77 -21.38
N GLY A 228 -11.78 -3.53 -20.32
CA GLY A 228 -11.28 -3.31 -18.97
C GLY A 228 -10.55 -4.52 -18.41
N LEU A 229 -11.15 -5.71 -18.56
CA LEU A 229 -10.54 -6.96 -18.11
C LEU A 229 -9.28 -7.31 -18.89
N GLY A 230 -9.29 -7.13 -20.21
CA GLY A 230 -8.11 -7.35 -21.05
C GLY A 230 -6.93 -6.45 -20.66
N GLY A 231 -7.20 -5.16 -20.42
CA GLY A 231 -6.21 -4.22 -19.89
C GLY A 231 -5.69 -4.62 -18.51
N ALA A 232 -6.58 -5.08 -17.63
CA ALA A 232 -6.23 -5.51 -16.27
C ALA A 232 -5.33 -6.76 -16.27
N ILE A 233 -5.62 -7.76 -17.12
CA ILE A 233 -4.78 -8.96 -17.23
C ILE A 233 -3.37 -8.60 -17.69
N ILE A 234 -3.24 -7.71 -18.68
CA ILE A 234 -1.94 -7.25 -19.16
C ILE A 234 -1.21 -6.48 -18.05
N ALA A 235 -1.94 -5.62 -17.33
CA ALA A 235 -1.37 -4.85 -16.22
C ALA A 235 -0.85 -5.78 -15.11
N CYS A 236 -1.63 -6.76 -14.64
CA CYS A 236 -1.21 -7.75 -13.65
C CYS A 236 0.05 -8.48 -14.08
N ALA A 237 0.08 -9.02 -15.32
CA ALA A 237 1.25 -9.74 -15.80
C ALA A 237 2.54 -8.90 -15.81
N ILE A 238 2.44 -7.61 -16.19
CA ILE A 238 3.58 -6.70 -16.19
C ILE A 238 3.98 -6.28 -14.77
N VAL A 239 2.99 -6.01 -13.90
CA VAL A 239 3.21 -5.65 -12.48
C VAL A 239 3.94 -6.78 -11.77
N ASP A 240 3.47 -8.03 -11.94
CA ASP A 240 4.09 -9.21 -11.33
C ASP A 240 5.52 -9.41 -11.81
N LEU A 241 5.75 -9.30 -13.14
CA LEU A 241 7.08 -9.43 -13.72
C LEU A 241 8.05 -8.40 -13.15
N ILE A 242 7.62 -7.14 -13.07
CA ILE A 242 8.43 -6.05 -12.51
C ILE A 242 8.68 -6.29 -11.02
N TYR A 243 7.63 -6.63 -10.26
CA TYR A 243 7.72 -6.79 -8.82
C TYR A 243 8.61 -7.96 -8.41
N VAL A 244 8.45 -9.12 -9.04
CA VAL A 244 9.29 -10.31 -8.78
C VAL A 244 10.75 -10.03 -9.14
N SER A 245 11.00 -9.38 -10.28
CA SER A 245 12.36 -9.02 -10.71
C SER A 245 13.02 -8.02 -9.76
N LEU A 246 12.26 -7.03 -9.27
CA LEU A 246 12.77 -5.99 -8.39
C LEU A 246 12.96 -6.53 -6.96
N SER A 247 12.01 -7.30 -6.44
CA SER A 247 12.10 -7.88 -5.10
C SER A 247 13.28 -8.82 -4.95
N GLY A 248 13.56 -9.64 -5.98
CA GLY A 248 14.73 -10.53 -5.98
C GLY A 248 16.07 -9.77 -5.91
N ARG A 249 16.20 -8.66 -6.63
CA ARG A 249 17.41 -7.81 -6.59
C ARG A 249 17.55 -7.05 -5.27
N LEU A 250 16.45 -6.53 -4.73
CA LEU A 250 16.48 -5.78 -3.48
C LEU A 250 16.83 -6.69 -2.29
N HIS A 251 16.35 -7.93 -2.27
CA HIS A 251 16.73 -8.91 -1.23
C HIS A 251 18.23 -9.22 -1.20
N THR A 252 18.86 -9.29 -2.36
CA THR A 252 20.32 -9.56 -2.43
C THR A 252 21.15 -8.33 -2.04
N THR A 253 20.65 -7.12 -2.28
CA THR A 253 21.36 -5.87 -2.02
C THR A 253 21.08 -5.31 -0.63
N PHE A 254 19.85 -5.44 -0.15
CA PHE A 254 19.40 -4.90 1.14
C PHE A 254 18.71 -6.00 1.96
N ALA A 255 19.50 -6.87 2.59
CA ALA A 255 19.00 -8.00 3.40
C ALA A 255 18.07 -7.57 4.56
N PHE A 256 18.09 -6.29 4.97
CA PHE A 256 17.29 -5.76 6.07
C PHE A 256 15.95 -5.14 5.63
N PHE A 257 15.66 -5.11 4.33
CA PHE A 257 14.44 -4.47 3.83
C PHE A 257 13.27 -5.46 3.86
N PRO A 258 12.24 -5.27 4.70
CA PRO A 258 11.11 -6.19 4.80
C PRO A 258 10.16 -6.02 3.61
N ILE A 259 10.56 -6.53 2.45
CA ILE A 259 9.70 -6.54 1.27
C ILE A 259 8.61 -7.59 1.45
N LEU A 260 7.38 -7.24 1.14
CA LEU A 260 6.25 -8.15 1.15
C LEU A 260 6.39 -9.18 0.04
N GLN A 261 7.16 -10.24 0.26
CA GLN A 261 7.32 -11.36 -0.68
C GLN A 261 6.21 -12.42 -0.58
N SER A 262 5.15 -12.16 0.16
CA SER A 262 4.11 -13.15 0.35
C SER A 262 3.22 -13.25 -0.88
N TRP A 263 3.12 -14.46 -1.45
CA TRP A 263 2.17 -14.82 -2.50
C TRP A 263 0.75 -14.26 -2.30
N PRO A 264 0.17 -14.28 -1.07
CA PRO A 264 -1.14 -13.69 -0.83
C PRO A 264 -1.24 -12.20 -1.18
N THR A 265 -0.20 -11.42 -0.96
CA THR A 265 -0.23 -9.96 -1.21
C THR A 265 -0.34 -9.65 -2.70
N LEU A 266 0.43 -10.35 -3.55
CA LEU A 266 0.33 -10.21 -5.01
C LEU A 266 -1.06 -10.63 -5.49
N LEU A 267 -1.56 -11.77 -5.03
CA LEU A 267 -2.89 -12.26 -5.39
C LEU A 267 -4.00 -11.24 -5.05
N TYR A 268 -3.94 -10.61 -3.87
CA TYR A 268 -4.90 -9.56 -3.49
C TYR A 268 -4.78 -8.32 -4.36
N ALA A 269 -3.56 -7.92 -4.71
CA ALA A 269 -3.32 -6.80 -5.62
C ALA A 269 -3.88 -7.09 -7.02
N ASP A 270 -3.65 -8.28 -7.56
CA ASP A 270 -4.17 -8.72 -8.86
C ASP A 270 -5.69 -8.77 -8.88
N LEU A 271 -6.31 -9.36 -7.85
CA LEU A 271 -7.77 -9.38 -7.74
C LEU A 271 -8.34 -7.98 -7.68
N PHE A 272 -7.67 -7.06 -6.99
CA PHE A 272 -8.08 -5.65 -6.93
C PHE A 272 -7.97 -4.98 -8.30
N ILE A 273 -6.86 -5.16 -9.02
CA ILE A 273 -6.65 -4.60 -10.37
C ILE A 273 -7.69 -5.15 -11.35
N LEU A 274 -7.94 -6.47 -11.33
CA LEU A 274 -8.95 -7.13 -12.17
C LEU A 274 -10.35 -6.61 -11.87
N ALA A 275 -10.69 -6.46 -10.60
CA ALA A 275 -11.98 -5.89 -10.18
C ALA A 275 -12.12 -4.44 -10.63
N CYS A 276 -11.11 -3.60 -10.41
CA CYS A 276 -11.09 -2.21 -10.85
C CYS A 276 -11.24 -2.09 -12.37
N GLY A 277 -10.46 -2.84 -13.15
CA GLY A 277 -10.54 -2.81 -14.61
C GLY A 277 -11.92 -3.20 -15.12
N THR A 278 -12.49 -4.28 -14.59
CA THR A 278 -13.82 -4.74 -14.97
C THR A 278 -14.92 -3.75 -14.58
N LEU A 279 -14.86 -3.19 -13.36
CA LEU A 279 -15.83 -2.21 -12.88
C LEU A 279 -15.75 -0.89 -13.65
N ILE A 280 -14.54 -0.37 -13.90
CA ILE A 280 -14.34 0.85 -14.68
C ILE A 280 -14.85 0.63 -16.12
N GLY A 281 -14.59 -0.55 -16.70
CA GLY A 281 -15.11 -0.95 -18.01
C GLY A 281 -16.63 -0.96 -18.06
N ALA A 282 -17.25 -1.57 -17.07
CA ALA A 282 -18.73 -1.62 -16.96
C ALA A 282 -19.34 -0.23 -16.77
N LEU A 283 -18.78 0.56 -15.84
CA LEU A 283 -19.27 1.92 -15.53
C LEU A 283 -19.09 2.87 -16.73
N GLY A 284 -17.92 2.83 -17.38
CA GLY A 284 -17.65 3.65 -18.56
C GLY A 284 -18.63 3.37 -19.70
N SER A 285 -18.89 2.09 -19.96
CA SER A 285 -19.88 1.68 -20.96
C SER A 285 -21.29 2.12 -20.59
N TYR A 286 -21.69 1.92 -19.34
CA TYR A 286 -23.02 2.34 -18.86
C TYR A 286 -23.24 3.85 -19.00
N LEU A 287 -22.26 4.66 -18.57
CA LEU A 287 -22.33 6.12 -18.66
C LEU A 287 -22.35 6.61 -20.11
N SER A 288 -21.57 5.99 -21.00
CA SER A 288 -21.57 6.31 -22.42
C SER A 288 -22.94 6.08 -23.04
N LEU A 289 -23.57 4.94 -22.77
CA LEU A 289 -24.86 4.54 -23.33
C LEU A 289 -26.05 5.36 -22.78
N LYS A 290 -25.99 5.74 -21.50
CA LYS A 290 -27.04 6.56 -20.87
C LYS A 290 -27.21 7.91 -21.57
N LYS A 291 -26.11 8.49 -22.04
CA LYS A 291 -26.14 9.78 -22.75
C LYS A 291 -26.60 9.64 -24.22
N PHE A 292 -26.28 8.49 -24.84
CA PHE A 292 -26.56 8.29 -26.28
C PHE A 292 -28.00 7.80 -26.59
N LEU A 293 -28.63 7.01 -25.72
CA LEU A 293 -29.97 6.45 -25.90
C LEU A 293 -31.09 7.38 -25.42
N ARG A 294 -30.78 8.55 -24.87
CA ARG A 294 -31.75 9.58 -24.46
C ARG A 294 -32.15 10.54 -25.57
N VAL A 295 -31.71 10.29 -26.81
CA VAL A 295 -32.13 11.08 -28.00
C VAL A 295 -33.23 10.37 -28.74
#